data_a52b76dba9aaf56926d4727e219d4e49
#
_entry.id   a52b76dba9aaf56926d4727e219d4e49
#
_cell.length_a   1.000
_cell.length_b   1.000
_cell.length_c   1.000
_cell.angle_alpha   90.00
_cell.angle_beta   90.00
_cell.angle_gamma   90.00
#
_symmetry.space_group_name_H-M   'P 1'
#
loop_
_entity.id
_entity.type
_entity.pdbx_description
1 polymer ?
#
loop_
_entity_poly.entity_id
_entity_poly.type
_entity_poly.pdbx_seq_one_letter_code
_entity_poly.pdbx_strand_id
1 'polypeptide(L)'
;VDGMEISVGNSIFTIPIANIRQSFKAEKESIILDASGNEIIKCMDEFYPIVRIHDLYNIETDITNIEDGILIWVEASDKSYCLFVDELLGEQQVVVKPLPAYLNNFNIKDSGISGCTILGDGNISIILDVMNLYLVSENQY
;
A
#
# COMPACT_ATOMS: atom_id res chain seq x y z
N VAL A 1 -5.05 -14.70 9.07
CA VAL A 1 -4.16 -14.18 8.02
C VAL A 1 -3.06 -13.35 8.65
N ASP A 2 -1.83 -13.63 8.26
CA ASP A 2 -0.70 -12.84 8.71
C ASP A 2 -0.61 -11.56 7.90
N GLY A 3 -0.52 -10.43 8.58
CA GLY A 3 -0.47 -9.12 7.97
C GLY A 3 0.69 -8.28 8.45
N MET A 4 1.18 -7.42 7.58
CA MET A 4 2.14 -6.38 7.92
C MET A 4 1.37 -5.08 8.12
N GLU A 5 1.43 -4.52 9.34
CA GLU A 5 0.82 -3.24 9.62
C GLU A 5 1.74 -2.11 9.17
N ILE A 6 1.16 -1.17 8.45
CA ILE A 6 1.89 0.02 7.97
C ILE A 6 1.09 1.26 8.29
N SER A 7 1.76 2.40 8.36
CA SER A 7 1.08 3.69 8.56
C SER A 7 1.25 4.61 7.37
N VAL A 8 0.21 5.37 7.09
CA VAL A 8 0.20 6.47 6.14
C VAL A 8 -0.57 7.60 6.80
N GLY A 9 0.12 8.68 7.18
CA GLY A 9 -0.50 9.72 7.99
C GLY A 9 -1.03 9.13 9.30
N ASN A 10 -2.30 9.41 9.60
CA ASN A 10 -2.97 8.87 10.77
C ASN A 10 -3.71 7.56 10.50
N SER A 11 -3.58 7.02 9.30
CA SER A 11 -4.27 5.78 8.90
C SER A 11 -3.35 4.58 9.04
N ILE A 12 -3.92 3.44 9.39
CA ILE A 12 -3.21 2.16 9.49
C ILE A 12 -3.79 1.22 8.45
N PHE A 13 -2.90 0.58 7.71
CA PHE A 13 -3.27 -0.41 6.70
C PHE A 13 -2.58 -1.74 6.99
N THR A 14 -3.22 -2.82 6.58
CA THR A 14 -2.63 -4.15 6.64
C THR A 14 -2.37 -4.65 5.23
N ILE A 15 -1.14 -5.08 4.98
CA ILE A 15 -0.77 -5.75 3.73
C ILE A 15 -0.60 -7.24 4.05
N PRO A 16 -1.31 -8.14 3.35
CA PRO A 16 -1.10 -9.57 3.59
C PRO A 16 0.37 -9.95 3.35
N ILE A 17 0.97 -10.64 4.30
CA ILE A 17 2.40 -11.01 4.24
C ILE A 17 2.69 -11.86 2.99
N ALA A 18 1.74 -12.71 2.60
CA ALA A 18 1.92 -13.55 1.42
C ALA A 18 2.13 -12.75 0.13
N ASN A 19 1.72 -11.49 0.10
CA ASN A 19 1.90 -10.62 -1.05
C ASN A 19 3.20 -9.80 -1.01
N ILE A 20 3.92 -9.80 0.11
CA ILE A 20 5.12 -8.96 0.27
C ILE A 20 6.35 -9.75 -0.15
N ARG A 21 7.12 -9.17 -1.05
CA ARG A 21 8.42 -9.73 -1.45
C ARG A 21 9.57 -9.11 -0.67
N GLN A 22 9.53 -7.80 -0.47
CA GLN A 22 10.61 -7.07 0.20
C GLN A 22 10.12 -5.71 0.64
N SER A 23 10.67 -5.19 1.73
CA SER A 23 10.53 -3.79 2.11
C SER A 23 11.92 -3.16 2.14
N PHE A 24 12.02 -1.92 1.69
CA PHE A 24 13.31 -1.24 1.60
C PHE A 24 13.14 0.26 1.57
N LYS A 25 14.23 0.96 1.86
CA LYS A 25 14.31 2.40 1.66
C LYS A 25 14.92 2.70 0.31
N ALA A 26 14.35 3.66 -0.40
CA ALA A 26 14.86 4.07 -1.69
C ALA A 26 15.57 5.40 -1.60
N GLU A 27 16.55 5.59 -2.47
CA GLU A 27 17.18 6.88 -2.68
C GLU A 27 16.42 7.60 -3.79
N LYS A 28 16.36 8.93 -3.70
CA LYS A 28 15.66 9.76 -4.68
C LYS A 28 16.16 9.49 -6.11
N GLU A 29 17.47 9.30 -6.24
CA GLU A 29 18.13 9.07 -7.53
C GLU A 29 17.74 7.74 -8.17
N SER A 30 17.20 6.81 -7.38
CA SER A 30 16.77 5.50 -7.88
C SER A 30 15.41 5.54 -8.56
N ILE A 31 14.66 6.62 -8.39
CA ILE A 31 13.32 6.77 -8.97
C ILE A 31 13.46 7.33 -10.37
N ILE A 32 12.84 6.67 -11.33
CA ILE A 32 12.85 7.04 -12.73
C ILE A 32 11.41 7.31 -13.16
N LEU A 33 11.22 8.23 -14.09
CA LEU A 33 9.92 8.45 -14.72
C LEU A 33 9.87 7.68 -16.04
N ASP A 34 8.77 6.95 -16.25
CA ASP A 34 8.55 6.28 -17.54
C ASP A 34 8.07 7.28 -18.60
N ALA A 35 7.79 6.80 -19.80
CA ALA A 35 7.38 7.66 -20.91
C ALA A 35 6.06 8.39 -20.64
N SER A 36 5.23 7.88 -19.76
CA SER A 36 3.95 8.49 -19.39
C SER A 36 4.06 9.38 -18.15
N GLY A 37 5.25 9.53 -17.57
CA GLY A 37 5.48 10.34 -16.37
C GLY A 37 5.23 9.61 -15.06
N ASN A 38 5.01 8.30 -15.09
CA ASN A 38 4.80 7.50 -13.88
C ASN A 38 6.14 7.14 -13.24
N GLU A 39 6.18 7.15 -11.91
CA GLU A 39 7.36 6.76 -11.17
C GLU A 39 7.56 5.24 -11.23
N ILE A 40 8.79 4.83 -11.54
CA ILE A 40 9.18 3.42 -11.54
C ILE A 40 10.49 3.28 -10.77
N ILE A 41 10.71 2.07 -10.25
CA ILE A 41 11.94 1.73 -9.54
C ILE A 41 12.39 0.33 -9.92
N LYS A 42 13.70 0.14 -10.00
CA LYS A 42 14.28 -1.16 -10.32
C LYS A 42 14.33 -2.02 -9.06
N CYS A 43 13.71 -3.20 -9.13
CA CYS A 43 13.80 -4.23 -8.10
C CYS A 43 14.39 -5.47 -8.77
N MET A 44 15.58 -5.87 -8.32
CA MET A 44 16.36 -6.89 -8.98
C MET A 44 16.67 -6.47 -10.42
N ASP A 45 16.18 -7.16 -11.43
CA ASP A 45 16.51 -6.87 -12.83
C ASP A 45 15.38 -6.20 -13.62
N GLU A 46 14.27 -5.89 -12.97
CA GLU A 46 13.10 -5.32 -13.62
C GLU A 46 12.64 -4.04 -12.96
N PHE A 47 11.94 -3.20 -13.73
CA PHE A 47 11.36 -1.97 -13.23
C PHE A 47 9.89 -2.18 -12.91
N TYR A 48 9.46 -1.62 -11.77
CA TYR A 48 8.08 -1.73 -11.30
C TYR A 48 7.52 -0.35 -10.96
N PRO A 49 6.22 -0.15 -11.19
CA PRO A 49 5.59 1.13 -10.82
C PRO A 49 5.52 1.30 -9.32
N ILE A 50 5.53 2.57 -8.90
CA ILE A 50 5.35 2.96 -7.51
C ILE A 50 3.94 3.53 -7.36
N VAL A 51 3.22 3.02 -6.36
CA VAL A 51 1.91 3.54 -5.96
C VAL A 51 2.07 4.21 -4.62
N ARG A 52 1.86 5.52 -4.57
CA ARG A 52 1.90 6.29 -3.33
C ARG A 52 0.52 6.21 -2.68
N ILE A 53 0.44 5.51 -1.55
CA ILE A 53 -0.84 5.28 -0.87
C ILE A 53 -1.50 6.60 -0.49
N HIS A 54 -0.72 7.57 -0.02
CA HIS A 54 -1.30 8.86 0.40
C HIS A 54 -1.94 9.61 -0.78
N ASP A 55 -1.38 9.49 -1.98
CA ASP A 55 -1.97 10.11 -3.18
C ASP A 55 -3.23 9.37 -3.60
N LEU A 56 -3.16 8.03 -3.59
CA LEU A 56 -4.28 7.20 -4.06
C LEU A 56 -5.54 7.43 -3.22
N TYR A 57 -5.39 7.55 -1.90
CA TYR A 57 -6.51 7.68 -0.98
C TYR A 57 -6.68 9.09 -0.40
N ASN A 58 -5.93 10.07 -0.89
CA ASN A 58 -5.99 11.46 -0.42
C ASN A 58 -5.78 11.58 1.09
N ILE A 59 -4.71 10.97 1.58
CA ILE A 59 -4.38 11.00 3.01
C ILE A 59 -3.33 12.07 3.25
N GLU A 60 -3.57 12.95 4.23
CA GLU A 60 -2.57 13.92 4.67
C GLU A 60 -1.44 13.23 5.41
N THR A 61 -0.22 13.52 5.01
CA THR A 61 0.98 13.00 5.66
C THR A 61 2.14 13.96 5.44
N ASP A 62 3.06 14.00 6.40
CA ASP A 62 4.32 14.74 6.25
C ASP A 62 5.36 13.94 5.47
N ILE A 63 5.13 12.66 5.23
CA ILE A 63 6.07 11.76 4.55
C ILE A 63 5.71 11.71 3.07
N THR A 64 6.22 12.67 2.31
CA THR A 64 5.97 12.75 0.86
C THR A 64 7.23 12.52 0.03
N ASN A 65 8.41 12.71 0.62
CA ASN A 65 9.66 12.41 -0.07
C ASN A 65 9.95 10.92 0.00
N ILE A 66 10.34 10.36 -1.13
CA ILE A 66 10.57 8.91 -1.23
C ILE A 66 11.61 8.41 -0.22
N GLU A 67 12.59 9.27 0.13
CA GLU A 67 13.66 8.93 1.05
C GLU A 67 13.21 8.85 2.51
N ASP A 68 12.08 9.48 2.83
CA ASP A 68 11.59 9.58 4.20
C ASP A 68 10.66 8.45 4.59
N GLY A 69 10.14 7.72 3.63
CA GLY A 69 9.22 6.61 3.86
C GLY A 69 9.83 5.26 3.51
N ILE A 70 8.96 4.29 3.28
CA ILE A 70 9.31 2.90 2.98
C ILE A 70 8.65 2.49 1.69
N LEU A 71 9.37 1.77 0.84
CA LEU A 71 8.80 1.08 -0.31
C LEU A 71 8.59 -0.39 0.04
N ILE A 72 7.42 -0.91 -0.31
CA ILE A 72 7.09 -2.31 -0.10
C ILE A 72 6.80 -2.93 -1.46
N TRP A 73 7.68 -3.84 -1.87
CA TRP A 73 7.53 -4.57 -3.13
C TRP A 73 6.52 -5.68 -2.91
N VAL A 74 5.39 -5.59 -3.58
CA VAL A 74 4.28 -6.53 -3.45
C VAL A 74 4.00 -7.24 -4.77
N GLU A 75 3.39 -8.41 -4.65
CA GLU A 75 3.04 -9.21 -5.81
C GLU A 75 1.75 -9.96 -5.52
N ALA A 76 0.83 -9.92 -6.47
CA ALA A 76 -0.41 -10.69 -6.41
C ALA A 76 -0.71 -11.18 -7.83
N SER A 77 -0.85 -12.49 -7.98
CA SER A 77 -1.05 -13.12 -9.29
C SER A 77 0.10 -12.76 -10.24
N ASP A 78 -0.19 -12.12 -11.37
CA ASP A 78 0.83 -11.69 -12.34
C ASP A 78 1.20 -10.22 -12.21
N LYS A 79 0.72 -9.54 -11.16
CA LYS A 79 0.99 -8.12 -10.93
C LYS A 79 2.04 -7.93 -9.85
N SER A 80 3.01 -7.07 -10.13
CA SER A 80 4.09 -6.75 -9.21
C SER A 80 4.33 -5.24 -9.24
N TYR A 81 4.42 -4.62 -8.08
CA TYR A 81 4.60 -3.17 -7.98
C TYR A 81 5.09 -2.81 -6.57
N CYS A 82 5.38 -1.53 -6.34
CA CYS A 82 5.84 -1.05 -5.05
C CYS A 82 4.83 -0.09 -4.44
N LEU A 83 4.55 -0.26 -3.16
CA LEU A 83 3.72 0.65 -2.38
C LEU A 83 4.61 1.57 -1.56
N PHE A 84 4.35 2.88 -1.65
CA PHE A 84 5.04 3.86 -0.81
C PHE A 84 4.18 4.18 0.39
N VAL A 85 4.74 3.94 1.58
CA VAL A 85 4.07 4.15 2.87
C VAL A 85 4.98 4.93 3.80
N ASP A 86 4.44 5.43 4.93
CA ASP A 86 5.22 6.21 5.88
C ASP A 86 6.15 5.32 6.70
N GLU A 87 5.59 4.30 7.37
CA GLU A 87 6.34 3.44 8.28
C GLU A 87 5.82 2.01 8.29
N LEU A 88 6.71 1.08 8.60
CA LEU A 88 6.35 -0.28 8.98
C LEU A 88 6.10 -0.32 10.48
N LEU A 89 4.95 -0.86 10.89
CA LEU A 89 4.60 -0.96 12.30
C LEU A 89 4.86 -2.36 12.87
N GLY A 90 4.80 -3.40 12.03
CA GLY A 90 5.10 -4.76 12.45
C GLY A 90 4.10 -5.77 11.94
N GLU A 91 4.42 -7.05 12.17
CA GLU A 91 3.57 -8.16 11.77
C GLU A 91 2.53 -8.47 12.84
N GLN A 92 1.33 -8.81 12.40
CA GLN A 92 0.26 -9.28 13.28
C GLN A 92 -0.58 -10.33 12.58
N GLN A 93 -1.12 -11.26 13.39
CA GLN A 93 -2.21 -12.10 12.92
C GLN A 93 -3.49 -11.30 12.97
N VAL A 94 -4.23 -11.25 11.87
CA VAL A 94 -5.43 -10.43 11.77
C VAL A 94 -6.63 -11.29 11.39
N VAL A 95 -7.79 -10.87 11.90
CA VAL A 95 -9.08 -11.46 11.51
C VAL A 95 -9.75 -10.47 10.58
N VAL A 96 -10.02 -10.90 9.35
CA VAL A 96 -10.64 -10.03 8.34
C VAL A 96 -12.11 -9.83 8.67
N LYS A 97 -12.52 -8.58 8.73
CA LYS A 97 -13.91 -8.18 8.97
C LYS A 97 -14.38 -7.29 7.82
N PRO A 98 -15.68 -7.30 7.51
CA PRO A 98 -16.20 -6.32 6.55
C PRO A 98 -16.03 -4.91 7.08
N LEU A 99 -15.89 -3.95 6.17
CA LEU A 99 -15.83 -2.54 6.57
C LEU A 99 -17.15 -2.15 7.22
N PRO A 100 -17.09 -1.36 8.33
CA PRO A 100 -18.31 -0.82 8.92
C PRO A 100 -19.09 0.02 7.90
N ALA A 101 -20.42 0.02 8.03
CA ALA A 101 -21.31 0.70 7.08
C ALA A 101 -21.01 2.20 6.96
N TYR A 102 -20.57 2.84 8.06
CA TYR A 102 -20.26 4.26 8.05
C TYR A 102 -18.95 4.59 7.30
N LEU A 103 -18.12 3.58 7.02
CA LEU A 103 -16.93 3.72 6.19
C LEU A 103 -17.21 3.35 4.73
N ASN A 104 -18.42 2.97 4.40
CA ASN A 104 -18.83 2.52 3.07
C ASN A 104 -19.05 3.67 2.08
N ASN A 105 -18.46 4.82 2.30
CA ASN A 105 -18.39 5.89 1.29
C ASN A 105 -17.44 5.50 0.15
N PHE A 106 -16.73 4.39 0.31
CA PHE A 106 -15.88 3.83 -0.73
C PHE A 106 -16.64 2.72 -1.43
N ASN A 107 -16.60 2.71 -2.73
CA ASN A 107 -16.95 1.52 -3.47
C ASN A 107 -15.82 0.51 -3.24
N ILE A 108 -15.99 -0.38 -2.27
CA ILE A 108 -14.94 -1.28 -1.79
C ILE A 108 -14.31 -2.08 -2.91
N LYS A 109 -15.11 -2.52 -3.87
CA LYS A 109 -14.63 -3.32 -5.00
C LYS A 109 -13.67 -2.54 -5.90
N ASP A 110 -13.83 -1.22 -5.96
CA ASP A 110 -13.04 -0.35 -6.83
C ASP A 110 -11.96 0.41 -6.08
N SER A 111 -11.84 0.18 -4.76
CA SER A 111 -10.95 0.97 -3.90
C SER A 111 -9.62 0.28 -3.55
N GLY A 112 -9.48 -1.02 -3.86
CA GLY A 112 -8.30 -1.79 -3.46
C GLY A 112 -8.31 -2.19 -1.99
N ILE A 113 -9.48 -2.22 -1.35
CA ILE A 113 -9.65 -2.57 0.06
C ILE A 113 -10.47 -3.85 0.15
N SER A 114 -9.98 -4.82 0.93
CA SER A 114 -10.68 -6.12 1.10
C SER A 114 -11.47 -6.21 2.40
N GLY A 115 -11.24 -5.31 3.34
CA GLY A 115 -11.91 -5.33 4.62
C GLY A 115 -11.13 -4.56 5.66
N CYS A 116 -11.32 -4.89 6.92
CA CYS A 116 -10.58 -4.27 8.01
C CYS A 116 -10.32 -5.29 9.12
N THR A 117 -9.50 -4.88 10.08
CA THR A 117 -9.28 -5.63 11.32
C THR A 117 -9.22 -4.64 12.47
N ILE A 118 -9.55 -5.10 13.67
CA ILE A 118 -9.43 -4.29 14.88
C ILE A 118 -8.16 -4.75 15.60
N LEU A 119 -7.25 -3.81 15.82
CA LEU A 119 -5.97 -4.07 16.47
C LEU A 119 -6.17 -4.15 18.00
N GLY A 120 -5.16 -4.68 18.71
CA GLY A 120 -5.22 -4.86 20.13
C GLY A 120 -5.44 -3.59 20.94
N ASP A 121 -5.05 -2.43 20.38
CA ASP A 121 -5.27 -1.12 21.01
C ASP A 121 -6.62 -0.48 20.65
N GLY A 122 -7.46 -1.19 19.91
CA GLY A 122 -8.77 -0.70 19.49
C GLY A 122 -8.77 0.08 18.17
N ASN A 123 -7.62 0.36 17.59
CA ASN A 123 -7.55 1.03 16.30
C ASN A 123 -7.97 0.11 15.18
N ILE A 124 -8.54 0.68 14.12
CA ILE A 124 -8.93 -0.06 12.93
C ILE A 124 -7.79 -0.01 11.92
N SER A 125 -7.42 -1.17 11.39
CA SER A 125 -6.50 -1.28 10.27
C SER A 125 -7.28 -1.70 9.04
N ILE A 126 -7.04 -1.01 7.92
CA ILE A 126 -7.72 -1.29 6.65
C ILE A 126 -6.88 -2.29 5.87
N ILE A 127 -7.49 -3.41 5.49
CA ILE A 127 -6.78 -4.48 4.79
C ILE A 127 -6.79 -4.20 3.30
N LEU A 128 -5.60 -4.11 2.71
CA LEU A 128 -5.43 -3.85 1.30
C LEU A 128 -5.57 -5.13 0.48
N ASP A 129 -6.23 -5.00 -0.65
CA ASP A 129 -6.30 -6.04 -1.69
C ASP A 129 -5.26 -5.67 -2.75
N VAL A 130 -4.11 -6.34 -2.70
CA VAL A 130 -2.95 -5.98 -3.53
C VAL A 130 -3.26 -6.03 -5.02
N MET A 131 -4.03 -7.02 -5.46
CA MET A 131 -4.39 -7.12 -6.87
C MET A 131 -5.32 -6.01 -7.32
N ASN A 132 -6.39 -5.77 -6.58
CA ASN A 132 -7.37 -4.74 -6.92
C ASN A 132 -6.78 -3.33 -6.76
N LEU A 133 -5.90 -3.14 -5.79
CA LEU A 133 -5.23 -1.85 -5.60
C LEU A 133 -4.42 -1.46 -6.82
N TYR A 134 -3.72 -2.41 -7.43
CA TYR A 134 -3.01 -2.15 -8.67
C TYR A 134 -3.95 -1.68 -9.79
N LEU A 135 -5.10 -2.34 -9.94
CA LEU A 135 -6.09 -1.95 -10.94
C LEU A 135 -6.66 -0.56 -10.68
N VAL A 136 -6.93 -0.23 -9.43
CA VAL A 136 -7.41 1.11 -9.04
C VAL A 136 -6.35 2.16 -9.37
N SER A 137 -5.08 1.88 -9.07
CA SER A 137 -4.00 2.83 -9.33
C SER A 137 -3.83 3.10 -10.82
N GLU A 138 -3.99 2.09 -11.67
CA GLU A 138 -3.90 2.28 -13.12
C GLU A 138 -5.02 3.17 -13.67
N ASN A 139 -6.21 3.08 -13.10
CA ASN A 139 -7.36 3.82 -13.58
C ASN A 139 -7.36 5.29 -13.16
N GLN A 140 -6.49 5.70 -12.25
CA GLN A 140 -6.40 7.08 -11.78
C GLN A 140 -5.39 7.94 -12.53
N TYR A 141 -4.55 7.31 -13.37
CA TYR A 141 -3.50 8.01 -14.10
C TYR A 141 -3.72 7.96 -15.62
#